data_223ef943649765a6d088ce43e1f47ad0
#
_entry.id   223ef943649765a6d088ce43e1f47ad0
#
_cell.length_a   1.000
_cell.length_b   1.000
_cell.length_c   1.000
_cell.angle_alpha   90.00
_cell.angle_beta   90.00
_cell.angle_gamma   90.00
#
_symmetry.space_group_name_H-M   'P 1'
#
loop_
_entity.id
_entity.type
_entity.pdbx_description
1 polymer ?
#
loop_
_entity_poly.entity_id
_entity_poly.type
_entity_poly.pdbx_seq_one_letter_code
_entity_poly.pdbx_strand_id
1 'polypeptide(L)'
;MARDRRRQEDSDLQDRVVFIHRVSKTVKGGRRMSLLALVVVGDGKGNVGVGLGKSAEVPLAISKAVEDAKKNMFKVPITEGGTIPHEVLGRYGAGSVLIKPAVEGTGVIAGGPVRPLFELAGIKNVLSKSLGTDNALNIIKAAAEGLKELSSPEEAAERRGMKIGRAHV
;
A
#
# COMPACT_ATOMS: atom_id res chain seq x y z
N MET A 1 16.25 -22.88 -11.47
CA MET A 1 16.58 -21.45 -11.56
C MET A 1 15.37 -20.51 -11.38
N ALA A 2 14.27 -20.62 -12.13
CA ALA A 2 13.09 -19.71 -11.94
C ALA A 2 12.29 -20.00 -10.66
N ARG A 3 12.21 -21.25 -10.19
CA ARG A 3 11.53 -21.63 -8.94
C ARG A 3 12.31 -21.19 -7.68
N ASP A 4 13.62 -21.17 -7.75
CA ASP A 4 14.46 -20.78 -6.60
C ASP A 4 14.48 -19.26 -6.42
N ARG A 5 14.45 -18.47 -7.51
CA ARG A 5 14.29 -17.02 -7.43
C ARG A 5 12.96 -16.62 -6.79
N ARG A 6 11.84 -17.25 -7.16
CA ARG A 6 10.54 -17.00 -6.55
C ARG A 6 10.50 -17.37 -5.05
N ARG A 7 11.18 -18.42 -4.64
CA ARG A 7 11.30 -18.79 -3.21
C ARG A 7 12.13 -17.80 -2.41
N GLN A 8 13.19 -17.23 -2.99
CA GLN A 8 14.01 -16.19 -2.34
C GLN A 8 13.26 -14.86 -2.25
N GLU A 9 12.53 -14.46 -3.31
CA GLU A 9 11.68 -13.27 -3.28
C GLU A 9 10.54 -13.40 -2.26
N ASP A 10 9.98 -14.59 -2.08
CA ASP A 10 8.95 -14.85 -1.06
C ASP A 10 9.49 -14.80 0.38
N SER A 11 10.78 -15.04 0.61
CA SER A 11 11.38 -15.01 1.95
C SER A 11 11.65 -13.60 2.49
N ASP A 12 11.79 -12.61 1.60
CA ASP A 12 12.08 -11.22 1.98
C ASP A 12 10.80 -10.39 2.20
N LEU A 13 9.62 -10.96 1.89
CA LEU A 13 8.35 -10.27 2.04
C LEU A 13 7.90 -10.25 3.51
N GLN A 14 7.65 -9.06 4.02
CA GLN A 14 7.01 -8.86 5.31
C GLN A 14 5.52 -8.60 5.11
N ASP A 15 4.70 -9.15 6.00
CA ASP A 15 3.27 -8.90 6.01
C ASP A 15 2.84 -8.24 7.32
N ARG A 16 1.82 -7.40 7.25
CA ARG A 16 1.21 -6.77 8.40
C ARG A 16 -0.30 -6.74 8.27
N VAL A 17 -0.98 -7.29 9.27
CA VAL A 17 -2.42 -7.20 9.38
C VAL A 17 -2.81 -5.79 9.81
N VAL A 18 -3.64 -5.13 9.01
CA VAL A 18 -4.11 -3.77 9.29
C VAL A 18 -5.34 -3.79 10.18
N PHE A 19 -6.33 -4.59 9.81
CA PHE A 19 -7.49 -4.84 10.66
C PHE A 19 -8.16 -6.18 10.35
N ILE A 20 -8.94 -6.67 11.31
CA ILE A 20 -9.81 -7.81 11.16
C ILE A 20 -11.22 -7.39 11.57
N HIS A 21 -12.18 -7.60 10.68
CA HIS A 21 -13.58 -7.30 10.94
C HIS A 21 -14.44 -8.55 10.87
N ARG A 22 -15.38 -8.66 11.81
CA ARG A 22 -16.42 -9.68 11.76
C ARG A 22 -17.55 -9.18 10.86
N VAL A 23 -17.84 -9.92 9.80
CA VAL A 23 -18.90 -9.61 8.84
C VAL A 23 -19.97 -10.69 8.85
N SER A 24 -21.20 -10.34 8.56
CA SER A 24 -22.30 -11.29 8.52
C SER A 24 -23.13 -11.15 7.24
N LYS A 25 -23.63 -12.28 6.75
CA LYS A 25 -24.62 -12.36 5.67
C LYS A 25 -25.90 -12.93 6.24
N THR A 26 -27.01 -12.23 6.09
CA THR A 26 -28.34 -12.71 6.46
C THR A 26 -28.82 -13.70 5.41
N VAL A 27 -29.26 -14.88 5.86
CA VAL A 27 -29.78 -15.96 5.02
C VAL A 27 -31.10 -16.44 5.61
N LYS A 28 -31.86 -17.26 4.86
CA LYS A 28 -33.03 -17.94 5.39
C LYS A 28 -32.60 -18.82 6.59
N GLY A 29 -33.14 -18.57 7.78
CA GLY A 29 -32.80 -19.28 9.00
C GLY A 29 -31.73 -18.64 9.89
N GLY A 30 -31.18 -17.45 9.55
CA GLY A 30 -30.27 -16.74 10.44
C GLY A 30 -29.18 -15.94 9.76
N ARG A 31 -28.03 -15.78 10.46
CA ARG A 31 -26.87 -15.02 9.97
C ARG A 31 -25.65 -15.93 9.84
N ARG A 32 -25.03 -15.95 8.68
CA ARG A 32 -23.71 -16.54 8.49
C ARG A 32 -22.63 -15.53 8.82
N MET A 33 -21.83 -15.85 9.84
CA MET A 33 -20.69 -15.02 10.25
C MET A 33 -19.43 -15.41 9.47
N SER A 34 -18.58 -14.42 9.19
CA SER A 34 -17.26 -14.59 8.60
C SER A 34 -16.34 -13.52 9.13
N LEU A 35 -15.04 -13.73 8.99
CA LEU A 35 -13.99 -12.78 9.34
C LEU A 35 -13.37 -12.24 8.08
N LEU A 36 -13.19 -10.93 8.04
CA LEU A 36 -12.56 -10.20 6.95
C LEU A 36 -11.23 -9.64 7.45
N ALA A 37 -10.13 -10.06 6.84
CA ALA A 37 -8.80 -9.55 7.14
C ALA A 37 -8.31 -8.66 5.99
N LEU A 38 -7.74 -7.51 6.33
CA LEU A 38 -7.01 -6.62 5.41
C LEU A 38 -5.55 -6.70 5.79
N VAL A 39 -4.72 -7.06 4.81
CA VAL A 39 -3.27 -7.26 4.99
C VAL A 39 -2.53 -6.44 3.96
N VAL A 40 -1.39 -5.90 4.38
CA VAL A 40 -0.39 -5.27 3.51
C VAL A 40 0.84 -6.15 3.50
N VAL A 41 1.43 -6.36 2.33
CA VAL A 41 2.66 -7.11 2.12
C VAL A 41 3.66 -6.21 1.40
N GLY A 42 4.92 -6.25 1.80
CA GLY A 42 5.97 -5.47 1.13
C GLY A 42 7.37 -6.01 1.41
N ASP A 43 8.32 -5.60 0.59
CA ASP A 43 9.73 -5.99 0.68
C ASP A 43 10.63 -4.94 1.32
N GLY A 44 10.07 -3.77 1.68
CA GLY A 44 10.85 -2.63 2.17
C GLY A 44 11.77 -1.98 1.12
N LYS A 45 11.67 -2.36 -0.14
CA LYS A 45 12.51 -1.90 -1.27
C LYS A 45 11.71 -1.23 -2.39
N GLY A 46 10.50 -0.79 -2.08
CA GLY A 46 9.60 -0.12 -3.02
C GLY A 46 8.46 -0.98 -3.55
N ASN A 47 8.44 -2.30 -3.28
CA ASN A 47 7.32 -3.13 -3.71
C ASN A 47 6.35 -3.33 -2.54
N VAL A 48 5.09 -3.07 -2.77
CA VAL A 48 4.04 -3.22 -1.76
C VAL A 48 2.75 -3.69 -2.41
N GLY A 49 1.96 -4.48 -1.67
CA GLY A 49 0.67 -4.97 -2.12
C GLY A 49 -0.36 -4.92 -1.00
N VAL A 50 -1.61 -4.75 -1.38
CA VAL A 50 -2.76 -4.74 -0.46
C VAL A 50 -3.69 -5.87 -0.82
N GLY A 51 -4.04 -6.69 0.15
CA GLY A 51 -4.91 -7.84 -0.05
C GLY A 51 -6.03 -7.94 0.96
N LEU A 52 -7.13 -8.52 0.52
CA LEU A 52 -8.33 -8.74 1.30
C LEU A 52 -8.70 -10.21 1.33
N GLY A 53 -8.78 -10.79 2.53
CA GLY A 53 -9.16 -12.18 2.73
C GLY A 53 -10.42 -12.33 3.57
N LYS A 54 -11.27 -13.28 3.21
CA LYS A 54 -12.48 -13.62 3.96
C LYS A 54 -12.55 -15.12 4.23
N SER A 55 -12.76 -15.48 5.49
CA SER A 55 -12.94 -16.89 5.90
C SER A 55 -13.81 -17.00 7.15
N ALA A 56 -14.15 -18.22 7.53
CA ALA A 56 -14.80 -18.50 8.81
C ALA A 56 -13.82 -18.39 9.98
N GLU A 57 -12.54 -18.65 9.75
CA GLU A 57 -11.46 -18.63 10.72
C GLU A 57 -10.46 -17.51 10.44
N VAL A 58 -9.87 -16.94 11.50
CA VAL A 58 -8.90 -15.84 11.40
C VAL A 58 -7.65 -16.23 10.62
N PRO A 59 -6.95 -17.35 10.94
CA PRO A 59 -5.72 -17.71 10.23
C PRO A 59 -5.93 -17.89 8.72
N LEU A 60 -7.04 -18.53 8.34
CA LEU A 60 -7.40 -18.74 6.94
C LEU A 60 -7.78 -17.43 6.23
N ALA A 61 -8.37 -16.46 6.94
CA ALA A 61 -8.66 -15.14 6.38
C ALA A 61 -7.36 -14.37 6.11
N ILE A 62 -6.40 -14.43 7.03
CA ILE A 62 -5.08 -13.78 6.89
C ILE A 62 -4.30 -14.42 5.74
N SER A 63 -4.18 -15.75 5.68
CA SER A 63 -3.48 -16.44 4.59
C SER A 63 -4.02 -16.06 3.21
N LYS A 64 -5.35 -16.03 3.06
CA LYS A 64 -6.00 -15.58 1.81
C LYS A 64 -5.72 -14.12 1.48
N ALA A 65 -5.68 -13.25 2.49
CA ALA A 65 -5.37 -11.85 2.30
C ALA A 65 -3.90 -11.65 1.87
N VAL A 66 -2.95 -12.41 2.43
CA VAL A 66 -1.54 -12.39 2.03
C VAL A 66 -1.38 -12.86 0.58
N GLU A 67 -2.05 -13.94 0.18
CA GLU A 67 -2.02 -14.40 -1.20
C GLU A 67 -2.60 -13.37 -2.19
N ASP A 68 -3.69 -12.71 -1.80
CA ASP A 68 -4.29 -11.63 -2.60
C ASP A 68 -3.37 -10.41 -2.69
N ALA A 69 -2.73 -10.01 -1.59
CA ALA A 69 -1.75 -8.93 -1.56
C ALA A 69 -0.54 -9.21 -2.46
N LYS A 70 -0.01 -10.44 -2.44
CA LYS A 70 1.09 -10.87 -3.31
C LYS A 70 0.74 -10.79 -4.80
N LYS A 71 -0.52 -11.06 -5.18
CA LYS A 71 -0.98 -10.92 -6.57
C LYS A 71 -1.11 -9.48 -7.02
N ASN A 72 -1.41 -8.57 -6.08
CA ASN A 72 -1.67 -7.16 -6.32
C ASN A 72 -0.48 -6.26 -5.94
N MET A 73 0.74 -6.78 -5.96
CA MET A 73 1.94 -5.98 -5.70
C MET A 73 2.20 -4.97 -6.82
N PHE A 74 2.65 -3.79 -6.43
CA PHE A 74 3.06 -2.72 -7.34
C PHE A 74 4.32 -2.03 -6.79
N LYS A 75 5.05 -1.38 -7.68
CA LYS A 75 6.27 -0.67 -7.35
C LYS A 75 5.97 0.81 -7.09
N VAL A 76 6.56 1.33 -6.03
CA VAL A 76 6.50 2.74 -5.64
C VAL A 76 7.85 3.38 -5.90
N PRO A 77 7.92 4.50 -6.63
CA PRO A 77 9.17 5.24 -6.80
C PRO A 77 9.55 5.92 -5.48
N ILE A 78 10.71 5.56 -4.95
CA ILE A 78 11.27 6.13 -3.71
C ILE A 78 12.52 6.92 -4.10
N THR A 79 12.64 8.15 -3.61
CA THR A 79 13.82 8.99 -3.82
C THR A 79 14.95 8.65 -2.85
N GLU A 80 16.19 9.09 -3.12
CA GLU A 80 17.38 8.82 -2.29
C GLU A 80 17.19 9.24 -0.82
N GLY A 81 16.39 10.26 -0.53
CA GLY A 81 16.03 10.67 0.83
C GLY A 81 14.99 9.78 1.53
N GLY A 82 14.62 8.63 0.94
CA GLY A 82 13.60 7.72 1.50
C GLY A 82 12.20 8.32 1.55
N THR A 83 11.89 9.26 0.65
CA THR A 83 10.59 9.91 0.51
C THR A 83 10.01 9.69 -0.89
N ILE A 84 8.83 10.20 -1.16
CA ILE A 84 8.16 10.16 -2.47
C ILE A 84 8.58 11.35 -3.34
N PRO A 85 8.54 11.23 -4.68
CA PRO A 85 9.01 12.31 -5.58
C PRO A 85 8.13 13.55 -5.58
N HIS A 86 6.82 13.44 -5.43
CA HIS A 86 5.89 14.57 -5.43
C HIS A 86 4.63 14.27 -4.59
N GLU A 87 3.86 15.32 -4.31
CA GLU A 87 2.58 15.15 -3.60
C GLU A 87 1.54 14.50 -4.52
N VAL A 88 0.64 13.73 -3.91
CA VAL A 88 -0.45 13.07 -4.61
C VAL A 88 -1.69 13.00 -3.72
N LEU A 89 -2.86 13.10 -4.34
CA LEU A 89 -4.16 12.91 -3.71
C LEU A 89 -4.80 11.62 -4.25
N GLY A 90 -4.53 10.51 -3.59
CA GLY A 90 -5.13 9.23 -3.95
C GLY A 90 -6.62 9.19 -3.61
N ARG A 91 -7.43 8.61 -4.49
CA ARG A 91 -8.88 8.48 -4.32
C ARG A 91 -9.36 7.07 -4.62
N TYR A 92 -10.23 6.53 -3.77
CA TYR A 92 -10.90 5.27 -4.00
C TYR A 92 -12.27 5.26 -3.31
N GLY A 93 -13.34 5.16 -4.09
CA GLY A 93 -14.70 5.27 -3.57
C GLY A 93 -14.89 6.58 -2.79
N ALA A 94 -15.32 6.50 -1.54
CA ALA A 94 -15.44 7.64 -0.64
C ALA A 94 -14.14 7.98 0.10
N GLY A 95 -13.05 7.20 -0.10
CA GLY A 95 -11.74 7.45 0.49
C GLY A 95 -10.95 8.48 -0.30
N SER A 96 -10.32 9.41 0.40
CA SER A 96 -9.40 10.39 -0.17
C SER A 96 -8.22 10.55 0.79
N VAL A 97 -7.00 10.33 0.30
CA VAL A 97 -5.77 10.40 1.10
C VAL A 97 -4.77 11.31 0.42
N LEU A 98 -4.42 12.38 1.11
CA LEU A 98 -3.34 13.28 0.70
C LEU A 98 -2.01 12.70 1.18
N ILE A 99 -1.05 12.59 0.28
CA ILE A 99 0.30 12.09 0.57
C ILE A 99 1.29 13.14 0.07
N LYS A 100 2.17 13.59 0.97
CA LYS A 100 3.18 14.62 0.68
C LYS A 100 4.58 14.12 1.00
N PRO A 101 5.59 14.50 0.21
CA PRO A 101 6.98 14.25 0.54
C PRO A 101 7.36 14.99 1.82
N ALA A 102 8.31 14.44 2.56
CA ALA A 102 8.82 15.03 3.79
C ALA A 102 10.36 15.03 3.80
N VAL A 103 10.92 15.95 4.55
CA VAL A 103 12.36 16.08 4.75
C VAL A 103 12.87 14.87 5.55
N GLU A 104 14.12 14.51 5.30
CA GLU A 104 14.81 13.45 6.03
C GLU A 104 14.76 13.71 7.56
N GLY A 105 14.45 12.65 8.30
CA GLY A 105 14.27 12.72 9.76
C GLY A 105 12.84 13.00 10.24
N THR A 106 11.90 13.33 9.33
CA THR A 106 10.47 13.53 9.69
C THR A 106 9.80 12.22 10.12
N GLY A 107 10.21 11.07 9.54
CA GLY A 107 9.58 9.80 9.76
C GLY A 107 8.24 9.63 9.03
N VAL A 108 7.54 8.53 9.32
CA VAL A 108 6.23 8.22 8.73
C VAL A 108 5.13 8.82 9.58
N ILE A 109 4.53 9.93 9.12
CA ILE A 109 3.37 10.56 9.74
C ILE A 109 2.13 10.21 8.93
N ALA A 110 1.41 9.19 9.39
CA ALA A 110 0.27 8.62 8.69
C ALA A 110 -0.80 8.11 9.66
N GLY A 111 -2.04 8.08 9.19
CA GLY A 111 -3.13 7.44 9.91
C GLY A 111 -2.91 5.93 10.08
N GLY A 112 -3.49 5.34 11.14
CA GLY A 112 -3.29 3.94 11.50
C GLY A 112 -3.37 2.94 10.33
N PRO A 113 -4.41 2.99 9.48
CA PRO A 113 -4.54 2.08 8.36
C PRO A 113 -3.45 2.23 7.28
N VAL A 114 -2.99 3.46 7.02
CA VAL A 114 -2.05 3.76 5.92
C VAL A 114 -0.59 3.56 6.33
N ARG A 115 -0.27 3.73 7.60
CA ARG A 115 1.10 3.64 8.13
C ARG A 115 1.81 2.34 7.75
N PRO A 116 1.20 1.14 7.89
CA PRO A 116 1.84 -0.10 7.46
C PRO A 116 2.16 -0.15 5.97
N LEU A 117 1.36 0.53 5.13
CA LEU A 117 1.59 0.59 3.68
C LEU A 117 2.90 1.31 3.36
N PHE A 118 3.17 2.44 4.01
CA PHE A 118 4.41 3.20 3.80
C PHE A 118 5.64 2.50 4.40
N GLU A 119 5.50 1.95 5.61
CA GLU A 119 6.59 1.22 6.27
C GLU A 119 7.04 0.00 5.46
N LEU A 120 6.08 -0.80 4.96
CA LEU A 120 6.37 -1.99 4.16
C LEU A 120 6.80 -1.67 2.73
N ALA A 121 6.42 -0.50 2.19
CA ALA A 121 6.98 0.01 0.94
C ALA A 121 8.44 0.44 1.09
N GLY A 122 8.92 0.69 2.33
CA GLY A 122 10.28 1.19 2.58
C GLY A 122 10.39 2.72 2.56
N ILE A 123 9.26 3.43 2.60
CA ILE A 123 9.25 4.90 2.71
C ILE A 123 9.56 5.26 4.15
N LYS A 124 10.58 6.10 4.34
CA LYS A 124 11.05 6.54 5.66
C LYS A 124 10.47 7.88 6.08
N ASN A 125 10.21 8.76 5.12
CA ASN A 125 9.80 10.14 5.38
C ASN A 125 8.59 10.50 4.51
N VAL A 126 7.42 10.66 5.13
CA VAL A 126 6.17 10.98 4.43
C VAL A 126 5.16 11.61 5.37
N LEU A 127 4.40 12.55 4.86
CA LEU A 127 3.24 13.14 5.54
C LEU A 127 1.97 12.68 4.83
N SER A 128 1.00 12.17 5.57
CA SER A 128 -0.28 11.80 4.98
C SER A 128 -1.47 12.17 5.87
N LYS A 129 -2.58 12.48 5.21
CA LYS A 129 -3.85 12.79 5.88
C LYS A 129 -5.01 12.19 5.11
N SER A 130 -5.85 11.43 5.82
CA SER A 130 -7.15 11.01 5.28
C SER A 130 -8.12 12.19 5.35
N LEU A 131 -8.71 12.54 4.21
CA LEU A 131 -9.63 13.67 4.04
C LEU A 131 -11.08 13.23 3.80
N GLY A 132 -11.29 11.94 3.53
CA GLY A 132 -12.60 11.38 3.20
C GLY A 132 -13.20 10.56 4.36
N THR A 133 -13.54 9.32 4.06
CA THR A 133 -14.15 8.39 5.00
C THR A 133 -13.16 7.85 6.03
N ASP A 134 -13.68 7.37 7.17
CA ASP A 134 -12.90 6.61 8.18
C ASP A 134 -12.85 5.10 7.91
N ASN A 135 -13.45 4.62 6.81
CA ASN A 135 -13.39 3.22 6.44
C ASN A 135 -11.96 2.83 6.03
N ALA A 136 -11.30 2.04 6.87
CA ALA A 136 -9.91 1.62 6.67
C ALA A 136 -9.66 0.96 5.31
N LEU A 137 -10.61 0.19 4.78
CA LEU A 137 -10.51 -0.42 3.46
C LEU A 137 -10.42 0.62 2.34
N ASN A 138 -11.29 1.63 2.39
CA ASN A 138 -11.28 2.69 1.37
C ASN A 138 -10.04 3.57 1.51
N ILE A 139 -9.62 3.87 2.74
CA ILE A 139 -8.43 4.67 3.02
C ILE A 139 -7.18 3.99 2.45
N ILE A 140 -6.96 2.70 2.73
CA ILE A 140 -5.79 1.97 2.22
C ILE A 140 -5.80 1.88 0.70
N LYS A 141 -6.94 1.57 0.10
CA LYS A 141 -7.05 1.50 -1.35
C LYS A 141 -6.81 2.86 -2.01
N ALA A 142 -7.33 3.95 -1.40
CA ALA A 142 -7.05 5.30 -1.87
C ALA A 142 -5.55 5.63 -1.78
N ALA A 143 -4.89 5.28 -0.68
CA ALA A 143 -3.45 5.46 -0.54
C ALA A 143 -2.66 4.62 -1.56
N ALA A 144 -3.06 3.37 -1.79
CA ALA A 144 -2.42 2.50 -2.79
C ALA A 144 -2.57 3.05 -4.21
N GLU A 145 -3.77 3.54 -4.59
CA GLU A 145 -3.96 4.20 -5.89
C GLU A 145 -3.10 5.47 -6.01
N GLY A 146 -3.06 6.31 -4.97
CA GLY A 146 -2.17 7.47 -4.97
C GLY A 146 -0.70 7.12 -5.14
N LEU A 147 -0.22 6.03 -4.49
CA LEU A 147 1.16 5.57 -4.67
C LEU A 147 1.44 5.02 -6.08
N LYS A 148 0.46 4.43 -6.76
CA LYS A 148 0.58 3.98 -8.15
C LYS A 148 0.63 5.14 -9.15
N GLU A 149 0.02 6.27 -8.82
CA GLU A 149 0.03 7.48 -9.65
C GLU A 149 1.36 8.24 -9.59
N LEU A 150 2.22 7.92 -8.59
CA LEU A 150 3.54 8.53 -8.50
C LEU A 150 4.39 8.17 -9.70
N SER A 151 5.07 9.16 -10.23
CA SER A 151 6.03 8.99 -11.32
C SER A 151 7.39 9.59 -10.95
N SER A 152 8.46 8.91 -11.33
CA SER A 152 9.80 9.47 -11.17
C SER A 152 10.04 10.60 -12.18
N PRO A 153 10.94 11.56 -11.89
CA PRO A 153 11.31 12.59 -12.86
C PRO A 153 11.83 12.00 -14.18
N GLU A 154 12.51 10.86 -14.10
CA GLU A 154 13.05 10.12 -15.25
C GLU A 154 11.94 9.58 -16.14
N GLU A 155 10.96 8.91 -15.57
CA GLU A 155 9.79 8.43 -16.30
C GLU A 155 8.97 9.56 -16.91
N ALA A 156 8.87 10.70 -16.24
CA ALA A 156 8.19 11.87 -16.76
C ALA A 156 8.95 12.49 -17.94
N ALA A 157 10.28 12.51 -17.88
CA ALA A 157 11.14 12.98 -18.97
C ALA A 157 11.06 12.07 -20.20
N GLU A 158 11.12 10.76 -20.01
CA GLU A 158 10.95 9.77 -21.08
C GLU A 158 9.61 9.91 -21.80
N ARG A 159 8.51 10.03 -21.06
CA ARG A 159 7.17 10.23 -21.62
C ARG A 159 7.06 11.52 -22.46
N ARG A 160 7.84 12.55 -22.13
CA ARG A 160 7.87 13.83 -22.84
C ARG A 160 8.92 13.88 -23.95
N GLY A 161 9.76 12.84 -24.10
CA GLY A 161 10.88 12.82 -25.05
C GLY A 161 11.96 13.87 -24.77
N MET A 162 12.06 14.33 -23.51
CA MET A 162 12.99 15.39 -23.09
C MET A 162 14.04 14.84 -22.15
N LYS A 163 15.25 15.39 -22.20
CA LYS A 163 16.28 15.09 -21.20
C LYS A 163 16.02 15.94 -19.94
N ILE A 164 16.26 15.35 -18.77
CA ILE A 164 16.21 16.09 -17.50
C ILE A 164 17.33 17.14 -17.54
N GLY A 165 16.95 18.42 -17.49
CA GLY A 165 17.90 19.51 -17.35
C GLY A 165 18.60 19.46 -15.99
N ARG A 166 19.89 19.82 -15.94
CA ARG A 166 20.55 20.04 -14.64
C ARG A 166 19.95 21.30 -14.04
N ALA A 167 19.45 21.23 -12.81
CA ALA A 167 19.12 22.42 -12.06
C ALA A 167 20.43 23.21 -11.85
N HIS A 168 20.45 24.44 -12.28
CA HIS A 168 21.51 25.33 -11.88
C HIS A 168 21.28 25.72 -10.43
N VAL A 169 22.13 25.24 -9.54
CA VAL A 169 22.26 25.70 -8.15
C VAL A 169 22.97 27.04 -8.14
#